data_80dfb21d38fc867c4808394d40c4a7d6
#
_entry.id   80dfb21d38fc867c4808394d40c4a7d6
#
_cell.length_a   1.000
_cell.length_b   1.000
_cell.length_c   1.000
_cell.angle_alpha   90.00
_cell.angle_beta   90.00
_cell.angle_gamma   90.00
#
_symmetry.space_group_name_H-M   'P 1'
#
loop_
_entity.id
_entity.type
_entity.pdbx_description
1 polymer ?
#
loop_
_entity_poly.entity_id
_entity_poly.type
_entity_poly.pdbx_seq_one_letter_code
_entity_poly.pdbx_strand_id
1 'polypeptide(L)'
;MILATEATGWRRAGIWVLRTLAFLLVAGSLASTTDLNEWWIRIWDFPRVQILVAMIASAIGLWYLDRAWRPWIPIALLVASAWQFYRVLPYTPLAPHDVERVAEGEAQDEGCFTLLTLNVLQKNREYDRTIELIRRTDPDILLLTETDQAWADALAEVLSAYPDRIDRPLDNTYGIMFASRLPMSDASIRDLAQADTPSVFATLQAGGHSFRLMGLHPRPPQPKQDTEERDAELVVAARMARDLDMPVMAIGDFNDVAWSDTTRLFTDIGGFLDPRRGRGTYASFPAGMVWLGWPLDHLFVTEEFLLADMEVGRSVGSDHRPFMARMCLDPEAAAARNERADGPSAEDEEEANDVMEEFEEDEAKDRVEGEES
;
A
#
# COMPACT_ATOMS: atom_id res chain seq x y z
N MET A 1 33.95 24.05 38.66
CA MET A 1 33.08 25.09 38.07
C MET A 1 32.91 24.93 36.53
N ILE A 2 33.96 24.53 35.80
CA ILE A 2 33.90 24.33 34.30
C ILE A 2 32.97 23.18 33.90
N LEU A 3 33.00 22.05 34.59
CA LEU A 3 32.16 20.89 34.29
C LEU A 3 30.65 21.14 34.50
N ALA A 4 30.28 22.00 35.44
CA ALA A 4 28.88 22.34 35.68
C ALA A 4 28.30 23.29 34.61
N THR A 5 29.13 24.15 34.00
CA THR A 5 28.72 25.04 32.89
C THR A 5 28.60 24.29 31.58
N GLU A 6 29.43 23.30 31.31
CA GLU A 6 29.32 22.43 30.13
C GLU A 6 28.05 21.57 30.22
N ALA A 7 27.76 20.93 31.35
CA ALA A 7 26.54 20.16 31.54
C ALA A 7 25.25 20.98 31.33
N THR A 8 25.26 22.27 31.67
CA THR A 8 24.13 23.20 31.40
C THR A 8 24.04 23.57 29.92
N GLY A 9 25.17 23.66 29.23
CA GLY A 9 25.21 23.91 27.77
C GLY A 9 24.60 22.75 26.97
N TRP A 10 25.04 21.54 27.22
CA TRP A 10 24.51 20.33 26.56
C TRP A 10 23.01 20.11 26.83
N ARG A 11 22.56 20.35 28.05
CA ARG A 11 21.15 20.27 28.43
C ARG A 11 20.32 21.28 27.66
N ARG A 12 20.76 22.53 27.49
CA ARG A 12 20.08 23.55 26.72
C ARG A 12 20.02 23.17 25.23
N ALA A 13 21.13 22.69 24.67
CA ALA A 13 21.17 22.22 23.29
C ALA A 13 20.17 21.06 23.06
N GLY A 14 20.16 20.07 23.97
CA GLY A 14 19.20 18.96 23.90
C GLY A 14 17.71 19.41 23.94
N ILE A 15 17.39 20.37 24.80
CA ILE A 15 16.04 20.95 24.89
C ILE A 15 15.66 21.62 23.55
N TRP A 16 16.58 22.40 22.95
CA TRP A 16 16.30 23.05 21.66
C TRP A 16 16.10 22.04 20.55
N VAL A 17 16.92 20.98 20.46
CA VAL A 17 16.76 19.90 19.48
C VAL A 17 15.39 19.23 19.64
N LEU A 18 15.00 18.87 20.88
CA LEU A 18 13.71 18.23 21.14
C LEU A 18 12.53 19.16 20.84
N ARG A 19 12.63 20.46 21.10
CA ARG A 19 11.58 21.43 20.73
C ARG A 19 11.42 21.57 19.23
N THR A 20 12.55 21.67 18.50
CA THR A 20 12.53 21.75 17.04
C THR A 20 11.93 20.48 16.45
N LEU A 21 12.36 19.30 16.94
CA LEU A 21 11.80 18.02 16.52
C LEU A 21 10.30 17.95 16.82
N ALA A 22 9.87 18.32 18.03
CA ALA A 22 8.46 18.35 18.41
C ALA A 22 7.64 19.25 17.49
N PHE A 23 8.15 20.45 17.16
CA PHE A 23 7.49 21.34 16.22
C PHE A 23 7.34 20.71 14.83
N LEU A 24 8.40 20.11 14.29
CA LEU A 24 8.36 19.48 12.96
C LEU A 24 7.40 18.29 12.93
N LEU A 25 7.43 17.44 13.97
CA LEU A 25 6.53 16.28 14.06
C LEU A 25 5.06 16.70 14.15
N VAL A 26 4.75 17.73 14.95
CA VAL A 26 3.37 18.25 15.05
C VAL A 26 2.96 18.93 13.74
N ALA A 27 3.83 19.74 13.15
CA ALA A 27 3.55 20.42 11.88
C ALA A 27 3.31 19.42 10.73
N GLY A 28 4.17 18.37 10.61
CA GLY A 28 3.99 17.30 9.64
C GLY A 28 2.70 16.51 9.86
N SER A 29 2.35 16.23 11.14
CA SER A 29 1.08 15.56 11.46
C SER A 29 -0.14 16.41 11.14
N LEU A 30 -0.05 17.73 11.25
CA LEU A 30 -1.13 18.65 10.84
C LEU A 30 -1.19 18.78 9.32
N ALA A 31 -0.04 18.83 8.64
CA ALA A 31 0.00 18.88 7.19
C ALA A 31 -0.72 17.67 6.57
N SER A 32 -0.50 16.47 7.13
CA SER A 32 -1.16 15.25 6.68
C SER A 32 -2.67 15.15 7.00
N THR A 33 -3.27 16.18 7.59
CA THR A 33 -4.75 16.26 7.77
C THR A 33 -5.41 17.18 6.75
N THR A 34 -4.66 17.71 5.80
CA THR A 34 -5.17 18.57 4.73
C THR A 34 -5.42 17.73 3.48
N ASP A 35 -6.33 18.16 2.63
CA ASP A 35 -6.65 17.49 1.36
C ASP A 35 -5.69 17.86 0.22
N LEU A 36 -4.58 18.56 0.56
CA LEU A 36 -3.56 19.00 -0.39
C LEU A 36 -2.73 17.82 -0.92
N ASN A 37 -2.55 17.73 -2.22
CA ASN A 37 -1.94 16.59 -2.92
C ASN A 37 -0.44 16.71 -3.16
N GLU A 38 0.20 17.81 -2.69
CA GLU A 38 1.62 18.02 -2.88
C GLU A 38 2.46 16.93 -2.21
N TRP A 39 3.43 16.41 -2.92
CA TRP A 39 4.30 15.32 -2.49
C TRP A 39 4.97 15.56 -1.12
N TRP A 40 5.36 16.81 -0.79
CA TRP A 40 6.01 17.16 0.49
C TRP A 40 5.04 17.20 1.68
N ILE A 41 3.73 17.22 1.43
CA ILE A 41 2.67 17.04 2.43
C ILE A 41 2.39 15.55 2.59
N ARG A 42 2.12 14.85 1.50
CA ARG A 42 1.76 13.42 1.52
C ARG A 42 2.88 12.51 2.02
N ILE A 43 4.16 12.93 1.91
CA ILE A 43 5.27 12.16 2.47
C ILE A 43 5.16 11.95 3.99
N TRP A 44 4.41 12.80 4.72
CA TRP A 44 4.20 12.65 6.15
C TRP A 44 3.24 11.51 6.51
N ASP A 45 2.49 10.97 5.58
CA ASP A 45 1.64 9.80 5.77
C ASP A 45 2.46 8.52 5.94
N PHE A 46 3.59 8.41 5.28
CA PHE A 46 4.39 7.20 5.26
C PHE A 46 4.94 6.82 6.65
N PRO A 47 5.68 7.67 7.37
CA PRO A 47 6.34 7.30 8.62
C PRO A 47 5.44 7.48 9.87
N ARG A 48 4.11 7.26 9.80
CA ARG A 48 3.20 7.49 10.94
C ARG A 48 3.61 6.72 12.19
N VAL A 49 4.04 5.47 12.07
CA VAL A 49 4.51 4.66 13.20
C VAL A 49 5.78 5.26 13.80
N GLN A 50 6.73 5.69 12.97
CA GLN A 50 7.99 6.30 13.37
C GLN A 50 7.76 7.69 14.02
N ILE A 51 6.86 8.47 13.43
CA ILE A 51 6.43 9.77 13.98
C ILE A 51 5.81 9.56 15.36
N LEU A 52 4.91 8.61 15.53
CA LEU A 52 4.30 8.26 16.81
C LEU A 52 5.36 7.96 17.90
N VAL A 53 6.32 7.09 17.58
CA VAL A 53 7.41 6.73 18.49
C VAL A 53 8.27 7.96 18.83
N ALA A 54 8.62 8.77 17.82
CA ALA A 54 9.44 9.97 18.02
C ALA A 54 8.71 11.05 18.85
N MET A 55 7.40 11.20 18.66
CA MET A 55 6.57 12.11 19.46
C MET A 55 6.51 11.69 20.93
N ILE A 56 6.26 10.42 21.20
CA ILE A 56 6.21 9.89 22.57
C ILE A 56 7.58 10.07 23.24
N ALA A 57 8.67 9.71 22.55
CA ALA A 57 10.03 9.89 23.07
C ALA A 57 10.35 11.36 23.35
N SER A 58 9.96 12.27 22.44
CA SER A 58 10.15 13.72 22.61
C SER A 58 9.31 14.28 23.74
N ALA A 59 8.07 13.83 23.91
CA ALA A 59 7.21 14.24 25.02
C ALA A 59 7.82 13.84 26.38
N ILE A 60 8.32 12.60 26.50
CA ILE A 60 9.01 12.11 27.69
C ILE A 60 10.27 12.95 27.95
N GLY A 61 11.11 13.14 26.93
CA GLY A 61 12.36 13.92 27.06
C GLY A 61 12.08 15.35 27.50
N LEU A 62 11.15 16.05 26.89
CA LEU A 62 10.78 17.41 27.26
C LEU A 62 10.14 17.52 28.65
N TRP A 63 9.32 16.54 29.03
CA TRP A 63 8.75 16.49 30.37
C TRP A 63 9.82 16.49 31.48
N TYR A 64 10.93 15.80 31.29
CA TYR A 64 12.02 15.74 32.29
C TYR A 64 13.01 16.89 32.16
N LEU A 65 13.32 17.34 30.94
CA LEU A 65 14.38 18.30 30.70
C LEU A 65 13.89 19.76 30.68
N ASP A 66 12.67 20.02 30.18
CA ASP A 66 12.16 21.37 29.94
C ASP A 66 11.07 21.77 30.94
N ARG A 67 11.50 22.45 32.01
CA ARG A 67 10.56 22.93 33.03
C ARG A 67 9.81 24.19 32.64
N ALA A 68 10.31 24.97 31.65
CA ALA A 68 9.74 26.26 31.28
C ALA A 68 8.44 26.11 30.48
N TRP A 69 8.38 25.12 29.59
CA TRP A 69 7.22 24.83 28.72
C TRP A 69 6.40 23.61 29.14
N ARG A 70 6.69 23.09 30.33
CA ARG A 70 5.91 22.03 30.94
C ARG A 70 4.59 22.62 31.49
N PRO A 71 3.42 22.02 31.14
CA PRO A 71 3.24 20.76 30.42
C PRO A 71 2.85 20.90 28.90
N TRP A 72 2.81 22.11 28.33
CA TRP A 72 2.13 22.41 27.08
C TRP A 72 2.68 21.66 25.86
N ILE A 73 4.01 21.64 25.65
CA ILE A 73 4.58 20.92 24.50
C ILE A 73 4.36 19.41 24.63
N PRO A 74 4.62 18.74 25.77
CA PRO A 74 4.28 17.34 25.94
C PRO A 74 2.79 17.03 25.71
N ILE A 75 1.87 17.89 26.12
CA ILE A 75 0.43 17.70 25.86
C ILE A 75 0.15 17.77 24.36
N ALA A 76 0.68 18.76 23.64
CA ALA A 76 0.49 18.86 22.20
C ALA A 76 1.03 17.64 21.46
N LEU A 77 2.21 17.14 21.85
CA LEU A 77 2.78 15.90 21.30
C LEU A 77 1.90 14.68 21.58
N LEU A 78 1.33 14.56 22.77
CA LEU A 78 0.44 13.45 23.11
C LEU A 78 -0.86 13.49 22.31
N VAL A 79 -1.44 14.67 22.10
CA VAL A 79 -2.64 14.84 21.25
C VAL A 79 -2.34 14.46 19.81
N ALA A 80 -1.21 14.94 19.24
CA ALA A 80 -0.79 14.56 17.90
C ALA A 80 -0.43 13.06 17.81
N SER A 81 0.14 12.47 18.88
CA SER A 81 0.38 11.02 18.95
C SER A 81 -0.93 10.23 18.94
N ALA A 82 -1.97 10.71 19.61
CA ALA A 82 -3.28 10.05 19.60
C ALA A 82 -3.88 10.03 18.18
N TRP A 83 -3.72 11.12 17.41
CA TRP A 83 -4.11 11.17 16.01
C TRP A 83 -3.32 10.16 15.17
N GLN A 84 -2.00 10.15 15.25
CA GLN A 84 -1.17 9.18 14.51
C GLN A 84 -1.53 7.73 14.89
N PHE A 85 -1.76 7.47 16.17
CA PHE A 85 -2.18 6.15 16.64
C PHE A 85 -3.56 5.76 16.07
N TYR A 86 -4.51 6.69 16.05
CA TYR A 86 -5.84 6.46 15.46
C TYR A 86 -5.75 5.99 14.02
N ARG A 87 -4.90 6.62 13.20
CA ARG A 87 -4.69 6.26 11.79
C ARG A 87 -4.05 4.88 11.61
N VAL A 88 -3.18 4.47 12.52
CA VAL A 88 -2.46 3.17 12.46
C VAL A 88 -3.22 2.07 13.22
N LEU A 89 -4.14 2.44 14.11
CA LEU A 89 -4.89 1.50 14.96
C LEU A 89 -5.50 0.31 14.20
N PRO A 90 -6.12 0.48 13.02
CA PRO A 90 -6.66 -0.63 12.25
C PRO A 90 -5.65 -1.73 11.94
N TYR A 91 -4.37 -1.39 11.84
CA TYR A 91 -3.26 -2.30 11.53
C TYR A 91 -2.54 -2.82 12.79
N THR A 92 -3.21 -2.82 13.93
CA THR A 92 -2.70 -3.38 15.19
C THR A 92 -3.58 -4.54 15.65
N PRO A 93 -3.07 -5.45 16.48
CA PRO A 93 -3.89 -6.53 17.06
C PRO A 93 -5.03 -6.07 17.98
N LEU A 94 -5.23 -4.76 18.15
CA LEU A 94 -6.32 -4.17 18.94
C LEU A 94 -7.59 -3.91 18.11
N ALA A 95 -7.46 -3.89 16.79
CA ALA A 95 -8.57 -3.70 15.87
C ALA A 95 -9.26 -5.04 15.52
N PRO A 96 -10.53 -5.03 15.12
CA PRO A 96 -11.17 -6.21 14.55
C PRO A 96 -10.51 -6.59 13.20
N HIS A 97 -10.80 -7.80 12.77
CA HIS A 97 -10.42 -8.26 11.43
C HIS A 97 -11.48 -7.87 10.42
N ASP A 98 -11.08 -7.38 9.25
CA ASP A 98 -12.02 -7.15 8.15
C ASP A 98 -12.29 -8.44 7.37
N VAL A 99 -11.24 -9.25 7.16
CA VAL A 99 -11.34 -10.53 6.46
C VAL A 99 -11.12 -11.66 7.46
N GLU A 100 -12.11 -12.52 7.61
CA GLU A 100 -12.04 -13.64 8.54
C GLU A 100 -11.12 -14.77 8.01
N ARG A 101 -10.61 -15.57 8.94
CA ARG A 101 -9.78 -16.72 8.56
C ARG A 101 -10.65 -17.93 8.23
N VAL A 102 -10.12 -18.76 7.33
CA VAL A 102 -10.61 -20.13 7.13
C VAL A 102 -10.59 -20.86 8.48
N ALA A 103 -11.68 -21.53 8.86
CA ALA A 103 -11.76 -22.21 10.13
C ALA A 103 -10.85 -23.46 10.16
N GLU A 104 -10.34 -23.79 11.37
CA GLU A 104 -9.56 -25.02 11.54
C GLU A 104 -10.42 -26.24 11.21
N GLY A 105 -9.94 -27.06 10.25
CA GLY A 105 -10.63 -28.29 9.83
C GLY A 105 -11.63 -28.12 8.68
N GLU A 106 -11.83 -26.92 8.17
CA GLU A 106 -12.51 -26.75 6.88
C GLU A 106 -11.64 -27.27 5.74
N ALA A 107 -12.27 -27.78 4.67
CA ALA A 107 -11.54 -28.27 3.48
C ALA A 107 -10.80 -27.10 2.82
N GLN A 108 -9.51 -26.98 3.11
CA GLN A 108 -8.67 -25.84 2.75
C GLN A 108 -8.20 -25.87 1.28
N ASP A 109 -8.63 -26.84 0.48
CA ASP A 109 -8.09 -27.05 -0.86
C ASP A 109 -9.07 -26.62 -1.96
N GLU A 110 -10.39 -26.67 -1.71
CA GLU A 110 -11.38 -26.31 -2.71
C GLU A 110 -11.60 -24.78 -2.66
N GLY A 111 -11.28 -24.10 -3.76
CA GLY A 111 -11.39 -22.65 -3.88
C GLY A 111 -10.22 -21.83 -3.27
N CYS A 112 -9.24 -22.50 -2.63
CA CYS A 112 -8.06 -21.84 -2.10
C CYS A 112 -6.93 -21.78 -3.11
N PHE A 113 -6.20 -20.67 -3.12
CA PHE A 113 -5.07 -20.43 -4.00
C PHE A 113 -4.03 -19.55 -3.31
N THR A 114 -2.81 -19.63 -3.80
CA THR A 114 -1.67 -18.85 -3.31
C THR A 114 -1.35 -17.72 -4.29
N LEU A 115 -0.98 -16.56 -3.76
CA LEU A 115 -0.51 -15.44 -4.57
C LEU A 115 0.84 -14.93 -4.09
N LEU A 116 1.61 -14.41 -5.04
CA LEU A 116 2.84 -13.68 -4.83
C LEU A 116 2.79 -12.38 -5.63
N THR A 117 2.95 -11.24 -4.97
CA THR A 117 3.24 -9.96 -5.63
C THR A 117 4.59 -9.43 -5.21
N LEU A 118 5.32 -8.84 -6.15
CA LEU A 118 6.66 -8.29 -5.92
C LEU A 118 6.98 -7.19 -6.93
N ASN A 119 7.30 -6.00 -6.43
CA ASN A 119 8.06 -5.04 -7.19
C ASN A 119 9.51 -5.55 -7.26
N VAL A 120 9.98 -5.90 -8.48
CA VAL A 120 11.29 -6.53 -8.66
C VAL A 120 12.45 -5.54 -8.65
N LEU A 121 12.15 -4.23 -8.67
CA LEU A 121 13.07 -3.13 -8.89
C LEU A 121 13.79 -3.26 -10.26
N GLN A 122 13.33 -2.52 -11.26
CA GLN A 122 13.79 -2.65 -12.64
C GLN A 122 15.31 -2.73 -12.80
N LYS A 123 16.08 -1.94 -12.02
CA LYS A 123 17.55 -1.95 -12.05
C LYS A 123 18.20 -3.13 -11.33
N ASN A 124 17.45 -3.92 -10.54
CA ASN A 124 17.92 -5.13 -9.91
C ASN A 124 18.16 -6.21 -10.99
N ARG A 125 19.27 -6.92 -10.90
CA ARG A 125 19.68 -7.98 -11.85
C ARG A 125 19.93 -9.32 -11.14
N GLU A 126 19.50 -9.47 -9.88
CA GLU A 126 19.61 -10.71 -9.13
C GLU A 126 18.43 -11.68 -9.47
N TYR A 127 18.25 -11.93 -10.76
CA TYR A 127 17.14 -12.75 -11.31
C TYR A 127 17.01 -14.10 -10.62
N ASP A 128 18.12 -14.77 -10.35
CA ASP A 128 18.15 -16.12 -9.76
C ASP A 128 17.44 -16.17 -8.40
N ARG A 129 17.52 -15.10 -7.60
CA ARG A 129 16.83 -15.02 -6.31
C ARG A 129 15.31 -14.95 -6.47
N THR A 130 14.83 -14.21 -7.46
CA THR A 130 13.41 -14.13 -7.77
C THR A 130 12.91 -15.44 -8.36
N ILE A 131 13.67 -16.08 -9.24
CA ILE A 131 13.36 -17.40 -9.79
C ILE A 131 13.28 -18.44 -8.67
N GLU A 132 14.25 -18.45 -7.74
CA GLU A 132 14.24 -19.36 -6.58
C GLU A 132 13.04 -19.08 -5.66
N LEU A 133 12.68 -17.82 -5.44
CA LEU A 133 11.49 -17.45 -4.70
C LEU A 133 10.24 -18.04 -5.35
N ILE A 134 10.03 -17.81 -6.65
CA ILE A 134 8.87 -18.32 -7.39
C ILE A 134 8.81 -19.86 -7.32
N ARG A 135 9.93 -20.54 -7.55
CA ARG A 135 10.00 -22.01 -7.48
C ARG A 135 9.72 -22.56 -6.08
N ARG A 136 10.15 -21.87 -5.03
CA ARG A 136 9.95 -22.29 -3.64
C ARG A 136 8.53 -22.03 -3.15
N THR A 137 7.96 -20.90 -3.48
CA THR A 137 6.61 -20.51 -3.04
C THR A 137 5.54 -21.14 -3.92
N ASP A 138 5.87 -21.47 -5.16
CA ASP A 138 5.02 -22.12 -6.15
C ASP A 138 3.62 -21.51 -6.24
N PRO A 139 3.51 -20.18 -6.42
CA PRO A 139 2.23 -19.47 -6.32
C PRO A 139 1.31 -19.81 -7.50
N ASP A 140 0.00 -19.82 -7.24
CA ASP A 140 -1.04 -19.95 -8.29
C ASP A 140 -1.20 -18.68 -9.08
N ILE A 141 -1.01 -17.54 -8.43
CA ILE A 141 -1.09 -16.19 -9.00
C ILE A 141 0.24 -15.47 -8.76
N LEU A 142 0.82 -14.92 -9.80
CA LEU A 142 2.06 -14.14 -9.76
C LEU A 142 1.86 -12.78 -10.41
N LEU A 143 2.13 -11.71 -9.68
CA LEU A 143 2.21 -10.35 -10.18
C LEU A 143 3.60 -9.77 -9.92
N LEU A 144 4.27 -9.33 -10.97
CA LEU A 144 5.58 -8.66 -10.88
C LEU A 144 5.47 -7.27 -11.49
N THR A 145 5.92 -6.27 -10.77
CA THR A 145 5.96 -4.86 -11.20
C THR A 145 7.40 -4.39 -11.37
N GLU A 146 7.61 -3.28 -12.07
CA GLU A 146 8.91 -2.76 -12.49
C GLU A 146 9.70 -3.74 -13.38
N THR A 147 9.02 -4.45 -14.27
CA THR A 147 9.65 -5.42 -15.17
C THR A 147 10.02 -4.80 -16.50
N ASP A 148 11.28 -4.96 -16.92
CA ASP A 148 11.77 -4.65 -18.28
C ASP A 148 11.90 -5.93 -19.14
N GLN A 149 12.33 -5.80 -20.38
CA GLN A 149 12.55 -6.94 -21.28
C GLN A 149 13.57 -7.92 -20.71
N ALA A 150 14.60 -7.45 -19.99
CA ALA A 150 15.61 -8.33 -19.39
C ALA A 150 15.01 -9.19 -18.25
N TRP A 151 14.04 -8.66 -17.49
CA TRP A 151 13.27 -9.44 -16.53
C TRP A 151 12.40 -10.48 -17.23
N ALA A 152 11.70 -10.09 -18.31
CA ALA A 152 10.85 -11.01 -19.07
C ALA A 152 11.67 -12.19 -19.64
N ASP A 153 12.85 -11.90 -20.20
CA ASP A 153 13.76 -12.92 -20.74
C ASP A 153 14.30 -13.85 -19.64
N ALA A 154 14.72 -13.28 -18.50
CA ALA A 154 15.26 -14.05 -17.38
C ALA A 154 14.22 -14.98 -16.73
N LEU A 155 12.98 -14.56 -16.68
CA LEU A 155 11.88 -15.32 -16.07
C LEU A 155 11.18 -16.29 -17.03
N ALA A 156 11.50 -16.27 -18.33
CA ALA A 156 10.80 -17.05 -19.36
C ALA A 156 10.69 -18.53 -19.04
N GLU A 157 11.75 -19.15 -18.48
CA GLU A 157 11.75 -20.57 -18.12
C GLU A 157 10.78 -20.88 -16.98
N VAL A 158 10.85 -20.13 -15.87
CA VAL A 158 10.00 -20.37 -14.70
C VAL A 158 8.54 -20.05 -15.00
N LEU A 159 8.27 -19.02 -15.81
CA LEU A 159 6.93 -18.64 -16.23
C LEU A 159 6.31 -19.61 -17.26
N SER A 160 7.11 -20.49 -17.90
CA SER A 160 6.56 -21.54 -18.76
C SER A 160 5.69 -22.56 -18.03
N ALA A 161 5.78 -22.63 -16.69
CA ALA A 161 4.93 -23.46 -15.84
C ALA A 161 3.52 -22.88 -15.62
N TYR A 162 3.27 -21.65 -16.04
CA TYR A 162 1.98 -20.99 -15.94
C TYR A 162 1.25 -21.06 -17.30
N PRO A 163 0.05 -21.67 -17.35
CA PRO A 163 -0.69 -21.80 -18.60
C PRO A 163 -1.19 -20.46 -19.14
N ASP A 164 -1.53 -19.55 -18.25
CA ASP A 164 -2.08 -18.26 -18.58
C ASP A 164 -1.17 -17.13 -18.11
N ARG A 165 -0.89 -16.19 -18.98
CA ARG A 165 -0.09 -14.99 -18.65
C ARG A 165 -0.40 -13.83 -19.58
N ILE A 166 -0.14 -12.62 -19.07
CA ILE A 166 -0.18 -11.37 -19.82
C ILE A 166 0.90 -10.43 -19.31
N ASP A 167 1.73 -9.91 -20.21
CA ASP A 167 2.92 -9.12 -19.85
C ASP A 167 2.97 -7.83 -20.69
N ARG A 168 3.44 -6.77 -20.06
CA ARG A 168 3.84 -5.53 -20.73
C ARG A 168 5.13 -5.01 -20.08
N PRO A 169 6.29 -5.59 -20.41
CA PRO A 169 7.57 -5.08 -19.91
C PRO A 169 7.86 -3.70 -20.50
N LEU A 170 8.34 -2.76 -19.68
CA LEU A 170 8.64 -1.38 -20.06
C LEU A 170 9.96 -0.93 -19.43
N ASP A 171 10.67 0.00 -20.10
CA ASP A 171 11.93 0.54 -19.60
C ASP A 171 11.76 1.78 -18.69
N ASN A 172 10.53 2.12 -18.34
CA ASN A 172 10.15 3.31 -17.58
C ASN A 172 9.82 3.06 -16.09
N THR A 173 10.19 1.90 -15.54
CA THR A 173 9.86 1.41 -14.17
C THR A 173 8.41 1.00 -13.93
N TYR A 174 7.51 1.07 -14.94
CA TYR A 174 6.10 0.68 -14.78
C TYR A 174 5.74 -0.63 -15.48
N GLY A 175 6.70 -1.32 -16.09
CA GLY A 175 6.42 -2.61 -16.72
C GLY A 175 5.83 -3.62 -15.74
N ILE A 176 4.90 -4.44 -16.22
CA ILE A 176 4.12 -5.39 -15.42
C ILE A 176 4.10 -6.77 -16.08
N MET A 177 4.17 -7.81 -15.26
CA MET A 177 4.02 -9.20 -15.70
C MET A 177 3.05 -9.92 -14.77
N PHE A 178 2.09 -10.61 -15.35
CA PHE A 178 1.09 -11.37 -14.65
C PHE A 178 1.01 -12.81 -15.17
N ALA A 179 1.00 -13.77 -14.27
CA ALA A 179 0.87 -15.18 -14.62
C ALA A 179 -0.07 -15.91 -13.65
N SER A 180 -0.84 -16.86 -14.17
CA SER A 180 -1.82 -17.61 -13.40
C SER A 180 -1.81 -19.10 -13.76
N ARG A 181 -1.97 -19.95 -12.75
CA ARG A 181 -2.32 -21.37 -12.89
C ARG A 181 -3.82 -21.59 -12.80
N LEU A 182 -4.55 -20.63 -12.21
CA LEU A 182 -6.01 -20.63 -12.23
C LEU A 182 -6.47 -20.33 -13.65
N PRO A 183 -7.56 -20.97 -14.13
CA PRO A 183 -8.12 -20.67 -15.43
C PRO A 183 -8.41 -19.16 -15.55
N MET A 184 -7.91 -18.55 -16.62
CA MET A 184 -7.99 -17.12 -16.87
C MET A 184 -8.83 -16.82 -18.11
N SER A 185 -9.64 -15.78 -18.04
CA SER A 185 -10.42 -15.24 -19.16
C SER A 185 -10.49 -13.71 -19.05
N ASP A 186 -10.93 -13.06 -20.12
CA ASP A 186 -11.11 -11.61 -20.17
C ASP A 186 -9.89 -10.83 -19.62
N ALA A 187 -8.69 -11.28 -20.01
CA ALA A 187 -7.45 -10.66 -19.58
C ALA A 187 -7.13 -9.45 -20.46
N SER A 188 -6.74 -8.34 -19.82
CA SER A 188 -6.33 -7.12 -20.51
C SER A 188 -5.33 -6.33 -19.67
N ILE A 189 -4.46 -5.56 -20.35
CA ILE A 189 -3.63 -4.54 -19.73
C ILE A 189 -4.14 -3.19 -20.21
N ARG A 190 -4.36 -2.26 -19.28
CA ARG A 190 -4.88 -0.93 -19.55
C ARG A 190 -4.09 0.11 -18.77
N ASP A 191 -3.88 1.25 -19.36
CA ASP A 191 -3.44 2.45 -18.68
C ASP A 191 -4.73 3.14 -18.19
N LEU A 192 -4.86 3.38 -16.90
CA LEU A 192 -6.11 3.93 -16.33
C LEU A 192 -6.10 5.46 -16.27
N ALA A 193 -5.06 6.04 -15.74
CA ALA A 193 -4.89 7.48 -15.63
C ALA A 193 -3.78 7.98 -16.57
N GLN A 194 -2.60 7.40 -16.48
CA GLN A 194 -1.42 7.86 -17.22
C GLN A 194 -0.97 6.83 -18.26
N ALA A 195 -0.59 7.33 -19.44
CA ALA A 195 0.01 6.51 -20.49
C ALA A 195 1.28 5.80 -20.00
N ASP A 196 1.51 4.58 -20.47
CA ASP A 196 2.64 3.74 -20.10
C ASP A 196 2.76 3.45 -18.58
N THR A 197 1.60 3.45 -17.88
CA THR A 197 1.43 2.99 -16.49
C THR A 197 0.39 1.86 -16.50
N PRO A 198 0.81 0.63 -16.84
CA PRO A 198 -0.12 -0.47 -17.11
C PRO A 198 -0.66 -1.10 -15.82
N SER A 199 -1.97 -1.31 -15.79
CA SER A 199 -2.68 -2.12 -14.82
C SER A 199 -3.25 -3.37 -15.47
N VAL A 200 -3.18 -4.52 -14.78
CA VAL A 200 -3.68 -5.83 -15.25
C VAL A 200 -5.10 -6.05 -14.78
N PHE A 201 -5.93 -6.56 -15.66
CA PHE A 201 -7.30 -6.99 -15.38
C PHE A 201 -7.52 -8.39 -15.95
N ALA A 202 -7.95 -9.33 -15.10
CA ALA A 202 -8.23 -10.70 -15.53
C ALA A 202 -9.40 -11.27 -14.73
N THR A 203 -10.20 -12.13 -15.35
CA THR A 203 -11.19 -12.95 -14.64
C THR A 203 -10.59 -14.32 -14.41
N LEU A 204 -10.46 -14.71 -13.14
CA LEU A 204 -9.90 -15.98 -12.70
C LEU A 204 -11.00 -16.87 -12.11
N GLN A 205 -10.72 -18.20 -12.05
CA GLN A 205 -11.66 -19.16 -11.48
C GLN A 205 -10.98 -19.97 -10.36
N ALA A 206 -11.64 -20.05 -9.19
CA ALA A 206 -11.24 -20.88 -8.07
C ALA A 206 -12.46 -21.51 -7.43
N GLY A 207 -12.40 -22.82 -7.07
CA GLY A 207 -13.51 -23.51 -6.42
C GLY A 207 -14.85 -23.51 -7.19
N GLY A 208 -14.80 -23.37 -8.51
CA GLY A 208 -16.00 -23.28 -9.34
C GLY A 208 -16.64 -21.89 -9.42
N HIS A 209 -16.07 -20.90 -8.72
CA HIS A 209 -16.49 -19.49 -8.74
C HIS A 209 -15.50 -18.62 -9.52
N SER A 210 -16.01 -17.56 -10.16
CA SER A 210 -15.18 -16.58 -10.86
C SER A 210 -14.99 -15.33 -10.01
N PHE A 211 -13.84 -14.69 -10.13
CA PHE A 211 -13.55 -13.39 -9.51
C PHE A 211 -12.72 -12.52 -10.45
N ARG A 212 -12.84 -11.21 -10.30
CA ARG A 212 -12.00 -10.24 -11.02
C ARG A 212 -10.73 -9.97 -10.26
N LEU A 213 -9.59 -10.11 -10.91
CA LEU A 213 -8.30 -9.66 -10.39
C LEU A 213 -7.94 -8.34 -11.04
N MET A 214 -7.45 -7.40 -10.23
CA MET A 214 -6.85 -6.13 -10.61
C MET A 214 -5.42 -6.09 -10.11
N GLY A 215 -4.44 -6.05 -11.00
CA GLY A 215 -3.02 -5.89 -10.68
C GLY A 215 -2.60 -4.44 -10.93
N LEU A 216 -2.33 -3.67 -9.88
CA LEU A 216 -2.12 -2.23 -9.94
C LEU A 216 -0.68 -1.86 -9.59
N HIS A 217 -0.15 -0.84 -10.31
CA HIS A 217 1.12 -0.22 -10.01
C HIS A 217 1.11 1.26 -10.41
N PRO A 218 0.31 2.09 -9.72
CA PRO A 218 0.22 3.51 -10.01
C PRO A 218 1.53 4.24 -9.71
N ARG A 219 1.70 5.42 -10.29
CA ARG A 219 2.93 6.20 -10.17
C ARG A 219 3.18 6.68 -8.73
N PRO A 220 4.42 6.56 -8.21
CA PRO A 220 4.74 7.12 -6.90
C PRO A 220 4.80 8.65 -6.95
N PRO A 221 4.41 9.36 -5.89
CA PRO A 221 4.68 10.79 -5.77
C PRO A 221 6.20 11.03 -5.74
N GLN A 222 6.67 12.01 -6.51
CA GLN A 222 8.08 12.38 -6.62
C GLN A 222 8.26 13.88 -6.41
N PRO A 223 9.48 14.36 -6.07
CA PRO A 223 9.74 15.78 -6.04
C PRO A 223 9.39 16.45 -7.39
N LYS A 224 8.43 17.36 -7.37
CA LYS A 224 7.80 18.06 -8.51
C LYS A 224 6.71 17.26 -9.25
N GLN A 225 6.28 16.15 -8.72
CA GLN A 225 5.15 15.39 -9.21
C GLN A 225 4.27 15.07 -8.00
N ASP A 226 3.07 15.57 -7.99
CA ASP A 226 2.13 15.42 -6.89
C ASP A 226 1.49 14.02 -6.92
N THR A 227 0.47 13.77 -6.12
CA THR A 227 -0.12 12.42 -6.02
C THR A 227 -1.29 12.20 -6.97
N GLU A 228 -1.67 13.20 -7.74
CA GLU A 228 -2.91 13.26 -8.53
C GLU A 228 -3.08 12.09 -9.50
N GLU A 229 -2.04 11.75 -10.26
CA GLU A 229 -2.13 10.63 -11.21
C GLU A 229 -2.31 9.28 -10.50
N ARG A 230 -1.63 9.09 -9.34
CA ARG A 230 -1.78 7.89 -8.51
C ARG A 230 -3.19 7.81 -7.95
N ASP A 231 -3.67 8.90 -7.38
CA ASP A 231 -4.94 8.98 -6.70
C ASP A 231 -6.10 8.78 -7.70
N ALA A 232 -6.00 9.40 -8.88
CA ALA A 232 -6.95 9.18 -9.97
C ALA A 232 -6.97 7.73 -10.46
N GLU A 233 -5.80 7.09 -10.65
CA GLU A 233 -5.73 5.68 -11.06
C GLU A 233 -6.44 4.78 -10.05
N LEU A 234 -6.22 5.01 -8.74
CA LEU A 234 -6.86 4.24 -7.68
C LEU A 234 -8.37 4.49 -7.63
N VAL A 235 -8.84 5.72 -7.78
CA VAL A 235 -10.28 6.04 -7.84
C VAL A 235 -10.94 5.37 -9.05
N VAL A 236 -10.31 5.40 -10.23
CA VAL A 236 -10.84 4.73 -11.43
C VAL A 236 -10.92 3.22 -11.19
N ALA A 237 -9.87 2.59 -10.65
CA ALA A 237 -9.86 1.16 -10.35
C ALA A 237 -10.93 0.78 -9.30
N ALA A 238 -11.11 1.59 -8.26
CA ALA A 238 -12.13 1.38 -7.24
C ALA A 238 -13.56 1.45 -7.81
N ARG A 239 -13.85 2.46 -8.65
CA ARG A 239 -15.13 2.57 -9.35
C ARG A 239 -15.39 1.38 -10.29
N MET A 240 -14.37 0.93 -11.02
CA MET A 240 -14.46 -0.27 -11.84
C MET A 240 -14.78 -1.51 -11.01
N ALA A 241 -14.18 -1.66 -9.82
CA ALA A 241 -14.46 -2.78 -8.92
C ALA A 241 -15.91 -2.77 -8.45
N ARG A 242 -16.39 -1.63 -7.97
CA ARG A 242 -17.75 -1.45 -7.48
C ARG A 242 -18.82 -1.77 -8.52
N ASP A 243 -18.56 -1.45 -9.78
CA ASP A 243 -19.51 -1.65 -10.88
C ASP A 243 -19.61 -3.12 -11.33
N LEU A 244 -18.81 -4.02 -10.76
CA LEU A 244 -18.83 -5.45 -11.05
C LEU A 244 -19.79 -6.20 -10.12
N ASP A 245 -20.60 -7.08 -10.69
CA ASP A 245 -21.47 -8.02 -9.94
C ASP A 245 -20.74 -9.37 -9.76
N MET A 246 -19.53 -9.33 -9.21
CA MET A 246 -18.71 -10.50 -8.91
C MET A 246 -17.64 -10.17 -7.88
N PRO A 247 -17.09 -11.17 -7.17
CA PRO A 247 -15.95 -10.98 -6.27
C PRO A 247 -14.77 -10.29 -6.94
N VAL A 248 -14.12 -9.36 -6.24
CA VAL A 248 -12.96 -8.62 -6.77
C VAL A 248 -11.77 -8.75 -5.82
N MET A 249 -10.59 -8.90 -6.40
CA MET A 249 -9.30 -8.87 -5.70
C MET A 249 -8.38 -7.84 -6.36
N ALA A 250 -7.86 -6.90 -5.59
CA ALA A 250 -6.85 -5.94 -6.05
C ALA A 250 -5.53 -6.23 -5.35
N ILE A 251 -4.45 -6.34 -6.13
CA ILE A 251 -3.09 -6.62 -5.62
C ILE A 251 -2.06 -5.73 -6.33
N GLY A 252 -0.93 -5.48 -5.69
CA GLY A 252 0.20 -4.80 -6.31
C GLY A 252 0.88 -3.80 -5.41
N ASP A 253 1.84 -3.07 -5.98
CA ASP A 253 2.48 -1.94 -5.34
C ASP A 253 1.68 -0.67 -5.63
N PHE A 254 0.96 -0.17 -4.64
CA PHE A 254 0.12 1.01 -4.79
C PHE A 254 0.87 2.32 -4.65
N ASN A 255 2.17 2.25 -4.34
CA ASN A 255 2.99 3.42 -4.06
C ASN A 255 2.37 4.36 -3.01
N ASP A 256 1.57 3.79 -2.12
CA ASP A 256 0.93 4.47 -0.99
C ASP A 256 0.89 3.54 0.23
N VAL A 257 0.66 4.12 1.40
CA VAL A 257 0.59 3.36 2.64
C VAL A 257 -0.84 2.97 2.99
N ALA A 258 -1.00 1.85 3.68
CA ALA A 258 -2.29 1.29 4.04
C ALA A 258 -3.20 2.24 4.85
N TRP A 259 -2.64 3.22 5.54
CA TRP A 259 -3.36 4.18 6.40
C TRP A 259 -3.49 5.57 5.80
N SER A 260 -3.21 5.77 4.53
CA SER A 260 -3.43 7.05 3.81
C SER A 260 -4.92 7.30 3.57
N ASP A 261 -5.26 8.53 3.22
CA ASP A 261 -6.62 8.89 2.84
C ASP A 261 -6.96 8.30 1.46
N THR A 262 -6.02 8.31 0.52
CA THR A 262 -6.21 7.71 -0.81
C THR A 262 -6.48 6.20 -0.72
N THR A 263 -5.70 5.45 0.09
CA THR A 263 -5.95 4.00 0.27
C THR A 263 -7.30 3.75 0.95
N ARG A 264 -7.70 4.60 1.91
CA ARG A 264 -9.03 4.54 2.52
C ARG A 264 -10.11 4.78 1.46
N LEU A 265 -9.99 5.85 0.68
CA LEU A 265 -10.94 6.18 -0.39
C LEU A 265 -11.06 5.03 -1.41
N PHE A 266 -9.93 4.42 -1.80
CA PHE A 266 -9.93 3.24 -2.66
C PHE A 266 -10.76 2.09 -2.08
N THR A 267 -10.59 1.79 -0.78
CA THR A 267 -11.35 0.71 -0.13
C THR A 267 -12.82 1.05 0.01
N ASP A 268 -13.16 2.29 0.38
CA ASP A 268 -14.54 2.72 0.61
C ASP A 268 -15.33 2.80 -0.71
N ILE A 269 -14.75 3.37 -1.77
CA ILE A 269 -15.37 3.42 -3.11
C ILE A 269 -15.51 2.03 -3.73
N GLY A 270 -14.47 1.19 -3.62
CA GLY A 270 -14.44 -0.14 -4.26
C GLY A 270 -15.17 -1.23 -3.48
N GLY A 271 -15.61 -0.96 -2.25
CA GLY A 271 -16.21 -1.95 -1.35
C GLY A 271 -15.21 -3.02 -0.90
N PHE A 272 -13.95 -2.65 -0.71
CA PHE A 272 -12.88 -3.57 -0.36
C PHE A 272 -12.68 -3.73 1.14
N LEU A 273 -12.27 -4.92 1.53
CA LEU A 273 -11.77 -5.31 2.84
C LEU A 273 -10.25 -5.47 2.80
N ASP A 274 -9.58 -5.13 3.89
CA ASP A 274 -8.12 -5.27 4.02
C ASP A 274 -7.75 -6.44 4.95
N PRO A 275 -7.18 -7.54 4.42
CA PRO A 275 -6.79 -8.69 5.23
C PRO A 275 -5.76 -8.39 6.32
N ARG A 276 -5.04 -7.26 6.25
CA ARG A 276 -4.04 -6.84 7.26
C ARG A 276 -4.67 -6.27 8.53
N ARG A 277 -5.89 -5.74 8.45
CA ARG A 277 -6.55 -5.12 9.62
C ARG A 277 -6.69 -6.13 10.76
N GLY A 278 -6.38 -5.68 11.96
CA GLY A 278 -6.32 -6.52 13.15
C GLY A 278 -5.10 -7.46 13.23
N ARG A 279 -4.19 -7.47 12.24
CA ARG A 279 -3.09 -8.45 12.16
C ARG A 279 -1.70 -7.84 12.13
N GLY A 280 -1.54 -6.66 11.53
CA GLY A 280 -0.23 -6.00 11.44
C GLY A 280 -0.08 -5.14 10.20
N THR A 281 1.03 -4.41 10.10
CA THR A 281 1.30 -3.50 9.00
C THR A 281 1.78 -4.22 7.73
N TYR A 282 2.40 -5.38 7.86
CA TYR A 282 2.97 -6.13 6.73
C TYR A 282 3.86 -5.25 5.83
N ALA A 283 4.79 -4.52 6.45
CA ALA A 283 5.66 -3.57 5.77
C ALA A 283 6.55 -4.27 4.72
N SER A 284 6.47 -3.83 3.47
CA SER A 284 7.20 -4.39 2.34
C SER A 284 8.36 -3.50 1.87
N PHE A 285 8.29 -2.18 2.08
CA PHE A 285 9.30 -1.19 1.65
C PHE A 285 9.76 -0.32 2.81
N PRO A 286 11.05 0.10 2.91
CA PRO A 286 12.17 -0.44 2.14
C PRO A 286 12.67 -1.77 2.73
N ALA A 287 13.05 -2.69 1.88
CA ALA A 287 13.45 -4.04 2.25
C ALA A 287 14.65 -4.11 3.21
N GLY A 288 15.55 -3.14 3.14
CA GLY A 288 16.77 -3.07 3.98
C GLY A 288 16.54 -2.58 5.41
N MET A 289 15.37 -2.00 5.71
CA MET A 289 15.06 -1.37 7.00
C MET A 289 13.70 -1.82 7.55
N VAL A 290 13.59 -3.09 7.88
CA VAL A 290 12.31 -3.73 8.27
C VAL A 290 11.55 -2.99 9.39
N TRP A 291 12.25 -2.41 10.37
CA TRP A 291 11.62 -1.67 11.48
C TRP A 291 11.18 -0.24 11.13
N LEU A 292 11.66 0.27 9.98
CA LEU A 292 11.26 1.57 9.44
C LEU A 292 10.41 1.40 8.17
N GLY A 293 9.97 0.17 7.91
CA GLY A 293 9.26 -0.15 6.67
C GLY A 293 7.81 0.32 6.67
N TRP A 294 7.29 0.47 5.45
CA TRP A 294 5.93 0.87 5.13
C TRP A 294 5.24 -0.20 4.27
N PRO A 295 3.93 -0.40 4.40
CA PRO A 295 3.16 -1.31 3.57
C PRO A 295 2.77 -0.62 2.26
N LEU A 296 3.53 -0.81 1.19
CA LEU A 296 3.24 -0.29 -0.15
C LEU A 296 2.64 -1.36 -1.07
N ASP A 297 2.98 -2.63 -0.80
CA ASP A 297 2.39 -3.76 -1.51
C ASP A 297 1.09 -4.18 -0.81
N HIS A 298 0.00 -4.18 -1.56
CA HIS A 298 -1.35 -4.35 -1.04
C HIS A 298 -2.02 -5.60 -1.57
N LEU A 299 -2.96 -6.09 -0.78
CA LEU A 299 -3.98 -7.05 -1.13
C LEU A 299 -5.31 -6.53 -0.55
N PHE A 300 -6.28 -6.29 -1.40
CA PHE A 300 -7.64 -5.95 -1.04
C PHE A 300 -8.60 -6.92 -1.70
N VAL A 301 -9.68 -7.25 -1.01
CA VAL A 301 -10.66 -8.21 -1.49
C VAL A 301 -12.08 -7.76 -1.14
N THR A 302 -13.06 -8.19 -1.89
CA THR A 302 -14.47 -8.07 -1.50
C THR A 302 -14.85 -9.16 -0.47
N GLU A 303 -16.07 -9.14 0.04
CA GLU A 303 -16.53 -9.94 1.18
C GLU A 303 -16.48 -11.47 0.97
N GLU A 304 -16.35 -11.93 -0.27
CA GLU A 304 -16.44 -13.36 -0.63
C GLU A 304 -15.14 -14.15 -0.41
N PHE A 305 -14.10 -13.50 0.07
CA PHE A 305 -12.81 -14.15 0.30
C PHE A 305 -12.55 -14.39 1.79
N LEU A 306 -11.93 -15.51 2.09
CA LEU A 306 -11.37 -15.83 3.41
C LEU A 306 -9.85 -15.88 3.34
N LEU A 307 -9.20 -15.50 4.44
CA LEU A 307 -7.74 -15.53 4.57
C LEU A 307 -7.29 -16.88 5.16
N ALA A 308 -6.47 -17.64 4.45
CA ALA A 308 -5.80 -18.79 5.01
C ALA A 308 -4.45 -18.44 5.64
N ASP A 309 -3.60 -17.70 4.89
CA ASP A 309 -2.29 -17.23 5.37
C ASP A 309 -1.86 -15.94 4.64
N MET A 310 -0.97 -15.16 5.29
CA MET A 310 -0.41 -13.95 4.70
C MET A 310 0.95 -13.63 5.33
N GLU A 311 1.95 -13.35 4.51
CA GLU A 311 3.29 -13.01 4.98
C GLU A 311 4.01 -12.03 4.04
N VAL A 312 5.02 -11.34 4.60
CA VAL A 312 6.01 -10.59 3.84
C VAL A 312 7.35 -11.32 3.94
N GLY A 313 7.84 -11.79 2.79
CA GLY A 313 9.04 -12.60 2.69
C GLY A 313 10.33 -11.82 2.90
N ARG A 314 11.47 -12.49 2.68
CA ARG A 314 12.79 -11.85 2.69
C ARG A 314 13.07 -11.19 1.34
N SER A 315 13.82 -10.07 1.34
CA SER A 315 14.26 -9.43 0.11
C SER A 315 15.05 -10.37 -0.79
N VAL A 316 14.78 -10.26 -2.08
CA VAL A 316 15.44 -11.00 -3.16
C VAL A 316 16.29 -10.09 -4.06
N GLY A 317 16.78 -8.97 -3.51
CA GLY A 317 17.59 -7.98 -4.24
C GLY A 317 16.83 -6.70 -4.57
N SER A 318 15.51 -6.74 -4.53
CA SER A 318 14.65 -5.55 -4.63
C SER A 318 14.70 -4.72 -3.34
N ASP A 319 14.35 -3.45 -3.44
CA ASP A 319 14.03 -2.58 -2.32
C ASP A 319 12.61 -2.83 -1.76
N HIS A 320 11.81 -3.66 -2.45
CA HIS A 320 10.59 -4.27 -1.92
C HIS A 320 10.85 -5.70 -1.45
N ARG A 321 10.05 -6.12 -0.47
CA ARG A 321 9.95 -7.50 0.01
C ARG A 321 8.73 -8.16 -0.62
N PRO A 322 8.84 -9.43 -1.04
CA PRO A 322 7.70 -10.13 -1.63
C PRO A 322 6.54 -10.21 -0.64
N PHE A 323 5.36 -9.88 -1.10
CA PHE A 323 4.12 -10.06 -0.37
C PHE A 323 3.42 -11.32 -0.87
N MET A 324 3.06 -12.20 0.05
CA MET A 324 2.47 -13.51 -0.24
C MET A 324 1.21 -13.70 0.59
N ALA A 325 0.20 -14.31 -0.01
CA ALA A 325 -1.00 -14.73 0.71
C ALA A 325 -1.56 -16.03 0.15
N ARG A 326 -2.30 -16.74 1.00
CA ARG A 326 -3.19 -17.83 0.61
C ARG A 326 -4.62 -17.40 0.92
N MET A 327 -5.43 -17.26 -0.12
CA MET A 327 -6.82 -16.85 -0.05
C MET A 327 -7.73 -18.00 -0.47
N CYS A 328 -8.95 -18.00 0.03
CA CYS A 328 -9.98 -18.96 -0.39
C CYS A 328 -11.21 -18.18 -0.84
N LEU A 329 -11.69 -18.46 -2.04
CA LEU A 329 -12.94 -17.92 -2.57
C LEU A 329 -14.08 -18.87 -2.20
N ASP A 330 -14.92 -18.43 -1.28
CA ASP A 330 -16.13 -19.12 -0.83
C ASP A 330 -17.21 -18.08 -0.56
N PRO A 331 -18.01 -17.70 -1.57
CA PRO A 331 -18.99 -16.63 -1.43
C PRO A 331 -20.02 -16.85 -0.32
N GLU A 332 -20.40 -18.11 -0.05
CA GLU A 332 -21.42 -18.42 0.97
C GLU A 332 -20.81 -18.36 2.38
N ALA A 333 -19.67 -19.02 2.60
CA ALA A 333 -19.04 -19.09 3.91
C ALA A 333 -18.38 -17.75 4.28
N ALA A 334 -17.81 -17.03 3.33
CA ALA A 334 -17.16 -15.75 3.55
C ALA A 334 -18.19 -14.64 3.87
N ALA A 335 -19.23 -14.49 3.06
CA ALA A 335 -20.29 -13.49 3.29
C ALA A 335 -21.03 -13.67 4.64
N ALA A 336 -21.00 -14.89 5.19
CA ALA A 336 -21.56 -15.16 6.52
C ALA A 336 -20.64 -14.73 7.68
N ARG A 337 -19.36 -14.46 7.41
CA ARG A 337 -18.30 -14.21 8.42
C ARG A 337 -17.72 -12.81 8.32
N ASN A 338 -17.47 -12.33 7.10
CA ASN A 338 -16.97 -11.00 6.86
C ASN A 338 -18.09 -9.98 7.06
N GLU A 339 -17.79 -8.87 7.70
CA GLU A 339 -18.68 -7.72 7.63
C GLU A 339 -18.58 -7.16 6.22
N ARG A 340 -19.71 -6.98 5.57
CA ARG A 340 -19.74 -6.31 4.27
C ARG A 340 -19.18 -4.91 4.43
N ALA A 341 -18.30 -4.51 3.51
CA ALA A 341 -17.87 -3.13 3.44
C ALA A 341 -19.10 -2.23 3.24
N ASP A 342 -19.26 -1.23 4.09
CA ASP A 342 -20.24 -0.18 3.84
C ASP A 342 -19.93 0.43 2.46
N GLY A 343 -20.95 0.62 1.65
CA GLY A 343 -20.75 1.33 0.37
C GLY A 343 -20.29 2.76 0.64
N PRO A 344 -19.73 3.45 -0.37
CA PRO A 344 -19.19 4.81 -0.21
C PRO A 344 -20.26 5.75 0.35
N SER A 345 -19.85 6.60 1.27
CA SER A 345 -20.67 7.71 1.76
C SER A 345 -20.78 8.81 0.70
N ALA A 346 -21.67 9.78 0.92
CA ALA A 346 -21.73 10.95 0.04
C ALA A 346 -20.44 11.78 0.09
N GLU A 347 -19.72 11.76 1.20
CA GLU A 347 -18.42 12.44 1.39
C GLU A 347 -17.34 11.73 0.58
N ASP A 348 -17.30 10.38 0.59
CA ASP A 348 -16.33 9.61 -0.21
C ASP A 348 -16.57 9.80 -1.72
N GLU A 349 -17.83 9.89 -2.16
CA GLU A 349 -18.15 10.20 -3.56
C GLU A 349 -17.75 11.63 -3.95
N GLU A 350 -17.91 12.61 -3.06
CA GLU A 350 -17.46 13.99 -3.27
C GLU A 350 -15.94 14.02 -3.36
N GLU A 351 -15.21 13.43 -2.40
CA GLU A 351 -13.75 13.30 -2.40
C GLU A 351 -13.23 12.62 -3.68
N ALA A 352 -13.86 11.53 -4.12
CA ALA A 352 -13.49 10.84 -5.35
C ALA A 352 -13.75 11.67 -6.62
N ASN A 353 -14.77 12.54 -6.62
CA ASN A 353 -15.02 13.44 -7.73
C ASN A 353 -14.00 14.58 -7.76
N ASP A 354 -13.64 15.13 -6.60
CA ASP A 354 -12.63 16.18 -6.48
C ASP A 354 -11.26 15.69 -6.99
N VAL A 355 -10.84 14.47 -6.62
CA VAL A 355 -9.62 13.83 -7.15
C VAL A 355 -9.64 13.74 -8.68
N MET A 356 -10.77 13.35 -9.26
CA MET A 356 -10.89 13.25 -10.72
C MET A 356 -10.91 14.61 -11.41
N GLU A 357 -11.53 15.63 -10.80
CA GLU A 357 -11.57 16.99 -11.34
C GLU A 357 -10.17 17.62 -11.33
N GLU A 358 -9.42 17.48 -10.23
CA GLU A 358 -8.02 17.95 -10.12
C GLU A 358 -7.13 17.30 -11.19
N PHE A 359 -7.23 15.99 -11.35
CA PHE A 359 -6.49 15.25 -12.37
C PHE A 359 -6.81 15.73 -13.80
N GLU A 360 -8.10 15.92 -14.13
CA GLU A 360 -8.53 16.41 -15.44
C GLU A 360 -8.04 17.86 -15.72
N GLU A 361 -8.01 18.71 -14.69
CA GLU A 361 -7.48 20.07 -14.79
C GLU A 361 -5.97 20.08 -15.07
N ASP A 362 -5.20 19.22 -14.40
CA ASP A 362 -3.75 19.14 -14.59
C ASP A 362 -3.39 18.56 -15.96
N GLU A 363 -4.07 17.50 -16.41
CA GLU A 363 -3.90 16.98 -17.77
C GLU A 363 -4.25 18.04 -18.83
N ALA A 364 -5.21 18.92 -18.55
CA ALA A 364 -5.55 20.00 -19.48
C ALA A 364 -4.46 21.07 -19.52
N LYS A 365 -3.82 21.40 -18.39
CA LYS A 365 -2.68 22.34 -18.32
C LYS A 365 -1.48 21.81 -19.08
N ASP A 366 -1.10 20.54 -18.84
CA ASP A 366 0.03 19.89 -19.49
C ASP A 366 -0.11 19.82 -21.02
N ARG A 367 -1.31 19.58 -21.50
CA ARG A 367 -1.61 19.63 -22.96
C ARG A 367 -1.38 21.02 -23.56
N VAL A 368 -1.77 22.08 -22.87
CA VAL A 368 -1.58 23.47 -23.34
C VAL A 368 -0.09 23.85 -23.34
N GLU A 369 0.65 23.49 -22.29
CA GLU A 369 2.09 23.76 -22.21
C GLU A 369 2.90 22.95 -23.24
N GLY A 370 2.49 21.72 -23.54
CA GLY A 370 3.08 20.87 -24.57
C GLY A 370 2.84 21.37 -26.00
N GLU A 371 1.77 22.10 -26.26
CA GLU A 371 1.48 22.71 -27.58
C GLU A 371 2.24 24.04 -27.78
N GLU A 372 2.72 24.70 -26.71
CA GLU A 372 3.47 25.95 -26.77
C GLU A 372 5.01 25.75 -26.83
N SER A 373 5.50 24.53 -26.63
CA SER A 373 6.94 24.18 -26.62
C SER A 373 7.41 23.57 -27.95
#